data_be912ed2bbd646bd57c093a9478452dc
#
_entry.id   be912ed2bbd646bd57c093a9478452dc
#
_cell.length_a   1.000
_cell.length_b   1.000
_cell.length_c   1.000
_cell.angle_alpha   90.00
_cell.angle_beta   90.00
_cell.angle_gamma   90.00
#
_symmetry.space_group_name_H-M   'P 1'
#
loop_
_entity.id
_entity.type
_entity.pdbx_description
1 polymer ?
#
loop_
_entity_poly.entity_id
_entity_poly.type
_entity_poly.pdbx_seq_one_letter_code
_entity_poly.pdbx_strand_id
1 'polypeptide(L)'
;GKNGFTLLELILVLFLMGLIAGLVLPFVVSTLDRVKLQSEARQIASALQFARSEAITKKTLFTFNANIDQNHYWLAIPKEKEVTQTKILDETVRIRGYEGAEETLSDGTFIINFYPRGNSSAGTIHLQSSIDGKDAPAYAIIIDPITGKPTIKLLEE
;
A
#
# COMPACT_ATOMS: atom_id res chain seq x y z
N GLY A 1 -49.82 -30.31 16.24
CA GLY A 1 -49.73 -30.28 14.78
C GLY A 1 -48.30 -30.07 14.32
N LYS A 2 -47.75 -30.99 13.51
CA LYS A 2 -46.46 -30.78 12.86
C LYS A 2 -46.74 -29.93 11.63
N ASN A 3 -46.50 -28.61 11.73
CA ASN A 3 -46.58 -27.75 10.58
C ASN A 3 -45.30 -27.93 9.74
N GLY A 4 -45.43 -28.58 8.59
CA GLY A 4 -44.33 -28.68 7.62
C GLY A 4 -44.18 -27.34 6.88
N PHE A 5 -42.92 -26.98 6.53
CA PHE A 5 -42.63 -25.85 5.68
C PHE A 5 -43.30 -26.00 4.32
N THR A 6 -43.93 -24.93 3.83
CA THR A 6 -44.51 -24.91 2.49
C THR A 6 -43.41 -24.60 1.45
N LEU A 7 -43.57 -25.13 0.22
CA LEU A 7 -42.65 -24.83 -0.89
C LEU A 7 -42.58 -23.32 -1.14
N LEU A 8 -43.71 -22.62 -1.02
CA LEU A 8 -43.81 -21.19 -1.20
C LEU A 8 -42.98 -20.41 -0.16
N GLU A 9 -42.98 -20.85 1.09
CA GLU A 9 -42.19 -20.24 2.18
C GLU A 9 -40.70 -20.42 1.95
N LEU A 10 -40.28 -21.59 1.45
CA LEU A 10 -38.89 -21.83 1.10
C LEU A 10 -38.42 -20.91 -0.04
N ILE A 11 -39.25 -20.79 -1.11
CA ILE A 11 -38.93 -19.90 -2.23
C ILE A 11 -38.86 -18.44 -1.78
N LEU A 12 -39.77 -18.01 -0.92
CA LEU A 12 -39.78 -16.65 -0.37
C LEU A 12 -38.50 -16.35 0.44
N VAL A 13 -38.09 -17.31 1.27
CA VAL A 13 -36.85 -17.18 2.07
C VAL A 13 -35.63 -17.08 1.16
N LEU A 14 -35.52 -17.95 0.15
CA LEU A 14 -34.42 -17.93 -0.81
C LEU A 14 -34.39 -16.61 -1.61
N PHE A 15 -35.55 -16.11 -2.01
CA PHE A 15 -35.66 -14.83 -2.70
C PHE A 15 -35.17 -13.66 -1.82
N LEU A 16 -35.63 -13.63 -0.57
CA LEU A 16 -35.18 -12.60 0.40
C LEU A 16 -33.67 -12.69 0.70
N MET A 17 -33.14 -13.90 0.85
CA MET A 17 -31.69 -14.12 1.02
C MET A 17 -30.91 -13.63 -0.19
N GLY A 18 -31.37 -13.92 -1.40
CA GLY A 18 -30.77 -13.43 -2.64
C GLY A 18 -30.77 -11.89 -2.73
N LEU A 19 -31.87 -11.26 -2.33
CA LEU A 19 -32.00 -9.80 -2.31
C LEU A 19 -31.03 -9.15 -1.31
N ILE A 20 -30.94 -9.70 -0.10
CA ILE A 20 -29.99 -9.24 0.94
C ILE A 20 -28.54 -9.44 0.46
N ALA A 21 -28.22 -10.62 -0.06
CA ALA A 21 -26.87 -10.89 -0.56
C ALA A 21 -26.48 -9.91 -1.68
N GLY A 22 -27.37 -9.61 -2.61
CA GLY A 22 -27.14 -8.67 -3.71
C GLY A 22 -26.85 -7.24 -3.26
N LEU A 23 -27.42 -6.80 -2.11
CA LEU A 23 -27.17 -5.47 -1.56
C LEU A 23 -25.92 -5.39 -0.71
N VAL A 24 -25.53 -6.47 -0.02
CA VAL A 24 -24.41 -6.47 0.93
C VAL A 24 -23.07 -6.70 0.24
N LEU A 25 -23.01 -7.55 -0.79
CA LEU A 25 -21.77 -7.93 -1.48
C LEU A 25 -20.94 -6.74 -1.98
N PRO A 26 -21.49 -5.73 -2.68
CA PRO A 26 -20.69 -4.60 -3.17
C PRO A 26 -20.07 -3.79 -2.03
N PHE A 27 -20.75 -3.69 -0.89
CA PHE A 27 -20.25 -2.95 0.28
C PHE A 27 -19.07 -3.66 0.97
N VAL A 28 -19.08 -4.99 0.99
CA VAL A 28 -18.00 -5.80 1.57
C VAL A 28 -16.74 -5.69 0.72
N VAL A 29 -16.86 -5.74 -0.61
CA VAL A 29 -15.72 -5.68 -1.53
C VAL A 29 -14.97 -4.35 -1.38
N SER A 30 -15.67 -3.21 -1.41
CA SER A 30 -15.04 -1.89 -1.28
C SER A 30 -14.31 -1.69 0.07
N THR A 31 -14.82 -2.30 1.13
CA THR A 31 -14.17 -2.26 2.45
C THR A 31 -12.86 -3.04 2.48
N LEU A 32 -12.83 -4.21 1.83
CA LEU A 32 -11.61 -5.04 1.74
C LEU A 32 -10.49 -4.34 0.97
N ASP A 33 -10.79 -3.61 -0.09
CA ASP A 33 -9.81 -2.88 -0.88
C ASP A 33 -9.16 -1.75 -0.09
N ARG A 34 -9.93 -1.02 0.72
CA ARG A 34 -9.40 -0.02 1.65
C ARG A 34 -8.46 -0.63 2.69
N VAL A 35 -8.83 -1.79 3.25
CA VAL A 35 -7.99 -2.50 4.23
C VAL A 35 -6.68 -2.97 3.59
N LYS A 36 -6.71 -3.49 2.37
CA LYS A 36 -5.52 -3.90 1.63
C LYS A 36 -4.61 -2.72 1.33
N LEU A 37 -5.16 -1.62 0.82
CA LEU A 37 -4.40 -0.41 0.54
C LEU A 37 -3.72 0.13 1.80
N GLN A 38 -4.43 0.19 2.92
CA GLN A 38 -3.86 0.61 4.21
C GLN A 38 -2.78 -0.36 4.71
N SER A 39 -2.98 -1.66 4.51
CA SER A 39 -2.00 -2.70 4.86
C SER A 39 -0.71 -2.53 4.07
N GLU A 40 -0.80 -2.34 2.74
CA GLU A 40 0.37 -2.12 1.89
C GLU A 40 1.10 -0.82 2.24
N ALA A 41 0.37 0.27 2.50
CA ALA A 41 0.96 1.52 2.95
C ALA A 41 1.77 1.35 4.25
N ARG A 42 1.23 0.59 5.22
CA ARG A 42 1.93 0.27 6.48
C ARG A 42 3.16 -0.61 6.25
N GLN A 43 3.09 -1.57 5.33
CA GLN A 43 4.22 -2.44 5.02
C GLN A 43 5.36 -1.66 4.37
N ILE A 44 5.07 -0.75 3.44
CA ILE A 44 6.06 0.16 2.84
C ILE A 44 6.66 1.07 3.91
N ALA A 45 5.83 1.69 4.75
CA ALA A 45 6.33 2.52 5.85
C ALA A 45 7.22 1.73 6.83
N SER A 46 6.89 0.48 7.11
CA SER A 46 7.73 -0.41 7.94
C SER A 46 9.06 -0.73 7.27
N ALA A 47 9.07 -0.96 5.96
CA ALA A 47 10.30 -1.19 5.19
C ALA A 47 11.21 0.06 5.17
N LEU A 48 10.63 1.25 5.01
CA LEU A 48 11.35 2.52 5.10
C LEU A 48 11.93 2.74 6.50
N GLN A 49 11.15 2.48 7.55
CA GLN A 49 11.61 2.57 8.92
C GLN A 49 12.73 1.56 9.23
N PHE A 50 12.63 0.35 8.69
CA PHE A 50 13.67 -0.66 8.80
C PHE A 50 14.96 -0.19 8.10
N ALA A 51 14.88 0.30 6.85
CA ALA A 51 16.04 0.83 6.11
C ALA A 51 16.74 1.95 6.88
N ARG A 52 15.97 2.87 7.47
CA ARG A 52 16.48 3.93 8.33
C ARG A 52 17.21 3.38 9.56
N SER A 53 16.60 2.43 10.25
CA SER A 53 17.18 1.80 11.45
C SER A 53 18.48 1.08 11.14
N GLU A 54 18.50 0.33 10.04
CA GLU A 54 19.71 -0.38 9.58
C GLU A 54 20.82 0.60 9.16
N ALA A 55 20.47 1.71 8.50
CA ALA A 55 21.45 2.74 8.13
C ALA A 55 22.17 3.31 9.37
N ILE A 56 21.42 3.56 10.45
CA ILE A 56 21.98 4.07 11.72
C ILE A 56 22.82 2.99 12.39
N THR A 57 22.30 1.77 12.49
CA THR A 57 22.94 0.65 13.23
C THR A 57 24.22 0.19 12.55
N LYS A 58 24.18 0.01 11.23
CA LYS A 58 25.35 -0.44 10.43
C LYS A 58 26.27 0.72 10.04
N LYS A 59 25.89 1.98 10.33
CA LYS A 59 26.64 3.19 9.95
C LYS A 59 26.97 3.23 8.46
N THR A 60 26.07 2.80 7.62
CA THR A 60 26.22 2.75 6.16
C THR A 60 24.97 3.28 5.46
N LEU A 61 25.10 3.60 4.17
CA LEU A 61 23.97 4.00 3.35
C LEU A 61 23.06 2.80 3.09
N PHE A 62 21.78 2.95 3.39
CA PHE A 62 20.71 2.05 2.98
C PHE A 62 19.81 2.74 1.97
N THR A 63 19.32 1.99 0.99
CA THR A 63 18.40 2.51 -0.01
C THR A 63 17.10 1.71 -0.03
N PHE A 64 15.98 2.43 -0.10
CA PHE A 64 14.70 1.88 -0.50
C PHE A 64 14.53 2.17 -2.00
N ASN A 65 14.31 1.12 -2.77
CA ASN A 65 14.15 1.19 -4.21
C ASN A 65 12.76 0.67 -4.56
N ALA A 66 12.06 1.33 -5.49
CA ALA A 66 10.78 0.84 -5.97
C ALA A 66 10.64 1.09 -7.47
N ASN A 67 10.03 0.12 -8.15
CA ASN A 67 9.67 0.23 -9.56
C ASN A 67 8.15 0.40 -9.67
N ILE A 68 7.74 1.53 -10.25
CA ILE A 68 6.33 1.92 -10.39
C ILE A 68 5.62 1.00 -11.37
N ASP A 69 6.23 0.71 -12.51
CA ASP A 69 5.62 -0.10 -13.59
C ASP A 69 5.39 -1.55 -13.18
N GLN A 70 6.39 -2.12 -12.49
CA GLN A 70 6.35 -3.50 -12.01
C GLN A 70 5.72 -3.65 -10.61
N ASN A 71 5.35 -2.53 -9.98
CA ASN A 71 4.64 -2.47 -8.71
C ASN A 71 5.31 -3.28 -7.58
N HIS A 72 6.64 -3.13 -7.44
CA HIS A 72 7.42 -3.81 -6.43
C HIS A 72 8.48 -2.90 -5.80
N TYR A 73 9.02 -3.30 -4.66
CA TYR A 73 10.12 -2.62 -4.00
C TYR A 73 11.12 -3.59 -3.37
N TRP A 74 12.32 -3.09 -3.09
CA TRP A 74 13.39 -3.81 -2.39
C TRP A 74 14.28 -2.84 -1.62
N LEU A 75 15.01 -3.36 -0.65
CA LEU A 75 16.02 -2.61 0.07
C LEU A 75 17.43 -3.04 -0.41
N ALA A 76 18.38 -2.12 -0.39
CA ALA A 76 19.73 -2.42 -0.79
C ALA A 76 20.77 -1.70 0.08
N ILE A 77 21.95 -2.31 0.16
CA ILE A 77 23.17 -1.71 0.71
C ILE A 77 24.14 -1.52 -0.45
N PRO A 78 24.22 -0.32 -1.04
CA PRO A 78 25.01 -0.11 -2.26
C PRO A 78 26.48 -0.47 -2.12
N LYS A 79 27.07 -0.21 -0.93
CA LYS A 79 28.48 -0.52 -0.65
C LYS A 79 28.77 -2.02 -0.66
N GLU A 80 27.85 -2.83 -0.19
CA GLU A 80 28.01 -4.29 -0.07
C GLU A 80 27.45 -5.03 -1.29
N LYS A 81 26.79 -4.30 -2.21
CA LYS A 81 26.04 -4.87 -3.35
C LYS A 81 24.99 -5.89 -2.88
N GLU A 82 24.54 -5.76 -1.64
CA GLU A 82 23.53 -6.61 -1.04
C GLU A 82 22.16 -6.05 -1.36
N VAL A 83 21.25 -6.91 -1.83
CA VAL A 83 19.87 -6.61 -2.13
C VAL A 83 19.00 -7.57 -1.34
N THR A 84 18.00 -7.04 -0.65
CA THR A 84 17.00 -7.87 0.02
C THR A 84 16.02 -8.48 -0.98
N GLN A 85 15.26 -9.44 -0.52
CA GLN A 85 14.19 -10.01 -1.32
C GLN A 85 13.24 -8.91 -1.82
N THR A 86 12.95 -8.92 -3.10
CA THR A 86 11.97 -8.04 -3.74
C THR A 86 10.57 -8.37 -3.23
N LYS A 87 9.81 -7.35 -2.85
CA LYS A 87 8.43 -7.46 -2.45
C LYS A 87 7.52 -6.86 -3.50
N ILE A 88 6.61 -7.68 -4.01
CA ILE A 88 5.56 -7.27 -4.95
C ILE A 88 4.33 -6.85 -4.14
N LEU A 89 3.71 -5.72 -4.50
CA LEU A 89 2.47 -5.25 -3.87
C LEU A 89 1.29 -6.13 -4.30
N ASP A 90 0.21 -6.09 -3.50
CA ASP A 90 -1.06 -6.71 -3.87
C ASP A 90 -1.58 -6.14 -5.20
N GLU A 91 -2.22 -6.96 -6.03
CA GLU A 91 -2.72 -6.58 -7.35
C GLU A 91 -3.75 -5.44 -7.31
N THR A 92 -4.42 -5.29 -6.16
CA THR A 92 -5.43 -4.25 -5.92
C THR A 92 -4.82 -2.90 -5.51
N VAL A 93 -3.50 -2.83 -5.31
CA VAL A 93 -2.79 -1.63 -4.87
C VAL A 93 -1.69 -1.29 -5.87
N ARG A 94 -1.59 -0.02 -6.23
CA ARG A 94 -0.57 0.47 -7.17
C ARG A 94 0.20 1.66 -6.60
N ILE A 95 1.50 1.66 -6.88
CA ILE A 95 2.32 2.86 -6.73
C ILE A 95 1.98 3.76 -7.91
N ARG A 96 1.40 4.94 -7.63
CA ARG A 96 0.99 5.91 -8.67
C ARG A 96 2.10 6.86 -9.07
N GLY A 97 3.04 7.08 -8.17
CA GLY A 97 4.14 7.98 -8.42
C GLY A 97 4.98 8.24 -7.17
N TYR A 98 6.03 8.97 -7.40
CA TYR A 98 6.96 9.43 -6.39
C TYR A 98 7.29 10.90 -6.61
N GLU A 99 7.23 11.70 -5.56
CA GLU A 99 7.64 13.11 -5.55
C GLU A 99 8.89 13.23 -4.67
N GLY A 100 10.03 13.39 -5.32
CA GLY A 100 11.31 13.70 -4.67
C GLY A 100 11.57 15.20 -4.57
N ALA A 101 12.74 15.56 -4.03
CA ALA A 101 13.13 16.98 -3.91
C ALA A 101 13.41 17.65 -5.27
N GLU A 102 13.89 16.89 -6.25
CA GLU A 102 14.32 17.39 -7.56
C GLU A 102 13.51 16.82 -8.73
N GLU A 103 12.79 15.73 -8.51
CA GLU A 103 12.06 15.01 -9.57
C GLU A 103 10.71 14.46 -9.08
N THR A 104 9.77 14.41 -10.01
CA THR A 104 8.49 13.72 -9.85
C THR A 104 8.39 12.64 -10.89
N LEU A 105 8.18 11.40 -10.46
CA LEU A 105 8.12 10.21 -11.33
C LEU A 105 6.73 9.58 -11.28
N SER A 106 6.19 9.27 -12.45
CA SER A 106 4.95 8.51 -12.63
C SER A 106 5.20 7.11 -13.21
N ASP A 107 6.45 6.82 -13.58
CA ASP A 107 6.92 5.54 -14.13
C ASP A 107 8.38 5.30 -13.75
N GLY A 108 8.90 4.13 -14.10
CA GLY A 108 10.30 3.78 -13.85
C GLY A 108 10.62 3.44 -12.40
N THR A 109 11.87 3.67 -12.02
CA THR A 109 12.40 3.31 -10.69
C THR A 109 12.85 4.54 -9.94
N PHE A 110 12.45 4.67 -8.68
CA PHE A 110 12.94 5.69 -7.77
C PHE A 110 13.71 5.10 -6.60
N ILE A 111 14.54 5.92 -5.96
CA ILE A 111 15.41 5.53 -4.86
C ILE A 111 15.29 6.55 -3.73
N ILE A 112 15.07 6.06 -2.52
CA ILE A 112 15.11 6.86 -1.30
C ILE A 112 16.33 6.42 -0.49
N ASN A 113 17.23 7.37 -0.23
CA ASN A 113 18.45 7.14 0.52
C ASN A 113 18.24 7.40 2.02
N PHE A 114 18.73 6.49 2.85
CA PHE A 114 18.80 6.65 4.30
C PHE A 114 20.26 6.68 4.73
N TYR A 115 20.64 7.74 5.41
CA TYR A 115 22.02 8.00 5.80
C TYR A 115 22.30 7.54 7.24
N PRO A 116 23.56 7.29 7.59
CA PRO A 116 23.97 6.84 8.94
C PRO A 116 23.53 7.75 10.10
N ARG A 117 23.25 9.02 9.81
CA ARG A 117 22.77 9.99 10.81
C ARG A 117 21.25 9.92 11.04
N GLY A 118 20.53 9.08 10.29
CA GLY A 118 19.09 8.90 10.39
C GLY A 118 18.28 9.88 9.54
N ASN A 119 18.90 10.77 8.81
CA ASN A 119 18.28 11.61 7.78
C ASN A 119 18.08 10.83 6.47
N SER A 120 17.32 11.40 5.54
CA SER A 120 17.00 10.78 4.25
C SER A 120 17.09 11.77 3.08
N SER A 121 17.01 11.24 1.85
CA SER A 121 16.81 12.06 0.64
C SER A 121 15.40 12.64 0.53
N ALA A 122 14.51 12.30 1.47
CA ALA A 122 13.10 12.67 1.46
C ALA A 122 12.30 12.09 0.29
N GLY A 123 11.04 12.47 0.21
CA GLY A 123 10.12 12.17 -0.87
C GLY A 123 8.75 11.74 -0.37
N THR A 124 7.82 11.68 -1.30
CA THR A 124 6.45 11.21 -1.06
C THR A 124 6.11 10.11 -2.04
N ILE A 125 5.69 8.96 -1.53
CA ILE A 125 5.21 7.83 -2.34
C ILE A 125 3.69 7.89 -2.35
N HIS A 126 3.09 7.90 -3.55
CA HIS A 126 1.65 7.89 -3.74
C HIS A 126 1.18 6.47 -4.04
N LEU A 127 0.25 5.97 -3.22
CA LEU A 127 -0.41 4.68 -3.38
C LEU A 127 -1.90 4.89 -3.66
N GLN A 128 -2.45 4.08 -4.54
CA GLN A 128 -3.88 4.11 -4.88
C GLN A 128 -4.41 2.69 -5.09
N SER A 129 -5.71 2.50 -4.81
CA SER A 129 -6.41 1.28 -5.23
C SER A 129 -6.47 1.20 -6.75
N SER A 130 -6.24 0.00 -7.31
CA SER A 130 -6.33 -0.26 -8.76
C SER A 130 -7.74 -0.57 -9.24
N ILE A 131 -8.69 -0.80 -8.32
CA ILE A 131 -10.03 -1.31 -8.63
C ILE A 131 -11.03 -0.17 -8.84
N ASP A 132 -10.87 0.93 -8.15
CA ASP A 132 -11.81 2.06 -8.22
C ASP A 132 -11.31 3.18 -9.14
N GLY A 133 -12.27 3.81 -9.85
CA GLY A 133 -12.02 4.90 -10.77
C GLY A 133 -11.44 6.17 -10.14
N LYS A 134 -11.90 7.36 -10.59
CA LYS A 134 -11.32 8.65 -10.19
C LYS A 134 -11.38 8.95 -8.68
N ASP A 135 -12.32 8.35 -7.96
CA ASP A 135 -12.53 8.55 -6.51
C ASP A 135 -11.91 7.42 -5.66
N ALA A 136 -10.93 6.69 -6.20
CA ALA A 136 -10.27 5.61 -5.49
C ALA A 136 -9.51 6.14 -4.27
N PRO A 137 -9.62 5.50 -3.09
CA PRO A 137 -8.88 5.91 -1.92
C PRO A 137 -7.38 5.88 -2.22
N ALA A 138 -6.67 6.90 -1.79
CA ALA A 138 -5.24 7.05 -1.99
C ALA A 138 -4.53 7.37 -0.67
N TYR A 139 -3.28 6.90 -0.54
CA TYR A 139 -2.41 7.23 0.57
C TYR A 139 -1.12 7.86 0.07
N ALA A 140 -0.64 8.86 0.80
CA ALA A 140 0.70 9.40 0.65
C ALA A 140 1.57 8.91 1.81
N ILE A 141 2.74 8.36 1.49
CA ILE A 141 3.78 8.03 2.46
C ILE A 141 4.85 9.10 2.32
N ILE A 142 4.92 9.99 3.29
CA ILE A 142 5.81 11.14 3.32
C ILE A 142 7.04 10.79 4.16
N ILE A 143 8.22 10.92 3.59
CA ILE A 143 9.49 10.68 4.27
C ILE A 143 10.14 12.02 4.61
N ASP A 144 10.34 12.25 5.90
CA ASP A 144 10.94 13.48 6.40
C ASP A 144 12.46 13.52 6.10
N PRO A 145 12.99 14.62 5.53
CA PRO A 145 14.40 14.71 5.18
C PRO A 145 15.33 14.70 6.39
N ILE A 146 14.91 15.29 7.49
CA ILE A 146 15.76 15.48 8.68
C ILE A 146 15.76 14.25 9.56
N THR A 147 14.58 13.73 9.84
CA THR A 147 14.41 12.59 10.76
C THR A 147 14.41 11.25 10.04
N GLY A 148 14.21 11.21 8.71
CA GLY A 148 14.07 10.00 7.90
C GLY A 148 12.82 9.17 8.24
N LYS A 149 11.88 9.72 9.02
CA LYS A 149 10.69 8.99 9.45
C LYS A 149 9.61 9.02 8.38
N PRO A 150 9.01 7.86 8.04
CA PRO A 150 7.85 7.82 7.18
C PRO A 150 6.58 8.16 7.96
N THR A 151 5.69 8.92 7.34
CA THR A 151 4.34 9.25 7.84
C THR A 151 3.32 8.91 6.76
N ILE A 152 2.27 8.20 7.15
CA ILE A 152 1.17 7.82 6.24
C ILE A 152 0.05 8.83 6.39
N LYS A 153 -0.43 9.38 5.27
CA LYS A 153 -1.59 10.25 5.20
C LYS A 153 -2.61 9.69 4.21
N LEU A 154 -3.88 9.66 4.61
CA LEU A 154 -4.99 9.43 3.68
C LEU A 154 -5.17 10.69 2.84
N LEU A 155 -5.23 10.54 1.53
CA LEU A 155 -5.60 11.61 0.62
C LEU A 155 -7.12 11.55 0.44
N GLU A 156 -7.83 12.48 1.05
CA GLU A 156 -9.26 12.71 0.82
C GLU A 156 -9.34 13.81 -0.26
N GLU A 157 -10.00 13.50 -1.38
CA GLU A 157 -10.43 14.52 -2.33
C GLU A 157 -11.74 15.16 -1.89
#